data_7125307f309f86b60fbe49647b1741b3
#
_entry.id   7125307f309f86b60fbe49647b1741b3
#
_cell.length_a   1.000
_cell.length_b   1.000
_cell.length_c   1.000
_cell.angle_alpha   90.00
_cell.angle_beta   90.00
_cell.angle_gamma   90.00
#
_symmetry.space_group_name_H-M   'P 1'
#
loop_
_entity.id
_entity.type
_entity.pdbx_description
1 polymer ?
#
loop_
_entity_poly.entity_id
_entity_poly.type
_entity_poly.pdbx_seq_one_letter_code
_entity_poly.pdbx_strand_id
1 'polypeptide(L)'
;KTYVASSQHTRASALGEFAYDLKRLAKELEIHIVCICQLNRALEGRADKRPMLSDLKESGDLEQVAYKCILIYRDEVYNEASEDEGIAELILAKNRRGETGVARVRFYGECTQFQNLKQESYNE
;
A
#
# COMPACT_ATOMS: atom_id res chain seq x y z
N LYS A 1 23.85 6.06 5.58
CA LYS A 1 23.74 4.85 6.41
C LYS A 1 23.39 3.67 5.50
N THR A 2 24.12 2.57 5.62
CA THR A 2 23.86 1.37 4.81
C THR A 2 23.07 0.37 5.64
N TYR A 3 21.94 -0.06 5.13
CA TYR A 3 21.07 -1.07 5.74
C TYR A 3 21.38 -2.44 5.14
N VAL A 4 22.41 -3.08 5.63
CA VAL A 4 22.82 -4.41 5.17
C VAL A 4 22.56 -5.42 6.27
N ALA A 5 21.88 -6.50 5.93
CA ALA A 5 21.73 -7.64 6.82
C ALA A 5 23.12 -8.27 7.05
N SER A 6 23.64 -8.19 8.27
CA SER A 6 24.83 -8.92 8.70
C SER A 6 24.43 -10.25 9.32
N SER A 7 25.40 -11.11 9.63
CA SER A 7 25.17 -12.40 10.29
C SER A 7 24.43 -12.31 11.63
N GLN A 8 24.33 -11.12 12.22
CA GLN A 8 23.63 -10.85 13.47
C GLN A 8 22.30 -10.10 13.29
N HIS A 9 22.02 -9.60 12.07
CA HIS A 9 20.81 -8.87 11.76
C HIS A 9 20.05 -9.57 10.62
N THR A 10 18.81 -9.92 10.88
CA THR A 10 17.90 -10.42 9.83
C THR A 10 17.50 -9.26 8.90
N ARG A 11 17.06 -9.61 7.70
CA ARG A 11 16.49 -8.65 6.74
C ARG A 11 15.34 -7.83 7.37
N ALA A 12 14.53 -8.47 8.19
CA ALA A 12 13.44 -7.83 8.91
C ALA A 12 13.93 -6.75 9.88
N SER A 13 15.01 -7.04 10.65
CA SER A 13 15.60 -6.06 11.55
C SER A 13 16.16 -4.83 10.81
N ALA A 14 16.83 -5.06 9.66
CA ALA A 14 17.37 -3.97 8.84
C ALA A 14 16.23 -3.08 8.28
N LEU A 15 15.11 -3.66 7.86
CA LEU A 15 13.95 -2.92 7.41
C LEU A 15 13.29 -2.11 8.53
N GLY A 16 13.24 -2.67 9.74
CA GLY A 16 12.74 -1.98 10.93
C GLY A 16 13.55 -0.75 11.25
N GLU A 17 14.88 -0.89 11.30
CA GLU A 17 15.81 0.24 11.50
C GLU A 17 15.63 1.33 10.45
N PHE A 18 15.54 0.94 9.20
CA PHE A 18 15.28 1.85 8.08
C PHE A 18 13.96 2.61 8.25
N ALA A 19 12.88 1.93 8.64
CA ALA A 19 11.57 2.54 8.85
C ALA A 19 11.61 3.61 9.95
N TYR A 20 12.26 3.33 11.07
CA TYR A 20 12.43 4.30 12.15
C TYR A 20 13.29 5.50 11.74
N ASP A 21 14.35 5.28 10.98
CA ASP A 21 15.18 6.36 10.46
C ASP A 21 14.41 7.26 9.49
N LEU A 22 13.56 6.69 8.61
CA LEU A 22 12.67 7.45 7.72
C LEU A 22 11.68 8.31 8.51
N LYS A 23 11.08 7.76 9.54
CA LYS A 23 10.15 8.50 10.40
C LYS A 23 10.83 9.67 11.10
N ARG A 24 12.04 9.46 11.63
CA ARG A 24 12.83 10.51 12.26
C ARG A 24 13.17 11.60 11.25
N LEU A 25 13.62 11.24 10.05
CA LEU A 25 13.94 12.17 8.98
C LEU A 25 12.73 13.00 8.55
N ALA A 26 11.58 12.37 8.41
CA ALA A 26 10.33 13.06 8.08
C ALA A 26 9.98 14.14 9.12
N LYS A 27 10.18 13.84 10.38
CA LYS A 27 9.98 14.79 11.49
C LYS A 27 11.00 15.94 11.48
N GLU A 28 12.27 15.62 11.31
CA GLU A 28 13.36 16.61 11.31
C GLU A 28 13.22 17.61 10.16
N LEU A 29 12.84 17.14 8.99
CA LEU A 29 12.72 17.94 7.77
C LEU A 29 11.30 18.48 7.53
N GLU A 30 10.33 18.10 8.36
CA GLU A 30 8.91 18.47 8.20
C GLU A 30 8.36 18.13 6.82
N ILE A 31 8.68 16.92 6.33
CA ILE A 31 8.26 16.41 5.02
C ILE A 31 7.41 15.15 5.13
N HIS A 32 6.67 14.86 4.07
CA HIS A 32 6.03 13.57 3.88
C HIS A 32 6.94 12.61 3.13
N ILE A 33 7.05 11.38 3.61
CA ILE A 33 7.79 10.31 2.96
C ILE A 33 6.81 9.21 2.58
N VAL A 34 6.77 8.85 1.29
CA VAL A 34 6.02 7.72 0.77
C VAL A 34 6.98 6.57 0.50
N CYS A 35 6.78 5.45 1.19
CA CYS A 35 7.57 4.23 1.02
C CYS A 35 6.75 3.21 0.23
N ILE A 36 7.30 2.73 -0.88
CA ILE A 36 6.66 1.74 -1.73
C ILE A 36 7.19 0.36 -1.35
N CYS A 37 6.28 -0.59 -1.09
CA CYS A 37 6.59 -1.95 -0.71
C CYS A 37 5.83 -2.96 -1.57
N GLN A 38 6.46 -4.09 -1.85
CA GLN A 38 5.78 -5.22 -2.46
C GLN A 38 5.02 -6.03 -1.42
N LEU A 39 3.88 -6.59 -1.84
CA LEU A 39 3.10 -7.51 -1.04
C LEU A 39 3.61 -8.95 -1.21
N ASN A 40 3.36 -9.79 -0.19
CA ASN A 40 3.62 -11.21 -0.28
C ASN A 40 2.66 -11.85 -1.29
N ARG A 41 3.19 -12.70 -2.19
CA ARG A 41 2.38 -13.42 -3.18
C ARG A 41 1.42 -14.45 -2.60
N ALA A 42 1.52 -14.77 -1.32
CA ALA A 42 0.60 -15.70 -0.66
C ALA A 42 -0.87 -15.29 -0.76
N LEU A 43 -1.15 -13.99 -0.96
CA LEU A 43 -2.50 -13.49 -1.20
C LEU A 43 -3.16 -14.07 -2.46
N GLU A 44 -2.38 -14.46 -3.46
CA GLU A 44 -2.88 -15.02 -4.73
C GLU A 44 -3.58 -16.38 -4.54
N GLY A 45 -3.32 -17.07 -3.44
CA GLY A 45 -3.99 -18.33 -3.07
C GLY A 45 -5.32 -18.16 -2.35
N ARG A 46 -5.72 -16.93 -2.00
CA ARG A 46 -7.00 -16.67 -1.31
C ARG A 46 -8.15 -16.50 -2.29
N ALA A 47 -9.38 -16.78 -1.81
CA ALA A 47 -10.58 -16.54 -2.58
C ALA A 47 -10.80 -15.04 -2.82
N ASP A 48 -10.73 -14.23 -1.77
CA ASP A 48 -10.65 -12.77 -1.87
C ASP A 48 -9.18 -12.35 -1.90
N LYS A 49 -8.73 -11.83 -3.03
CA LYS A 49 -7.35 -11.43 -3.26
C LYS A 49 -7.08 -9.95 -2.90
N ARG A 50 -8.03 -9.30 -2.22
CA ARG A 50 -7.77 -7.99 -1.65
C ARG A 50 -6.64 -8.08 -0.62
N PRO A 51 -5.61 -7.22 -0.76
CA PRO A 51 -4.50 -7.23 0.17
C PRO A 51 -4.94 -6.79 1.57
N MET A 52 -4.25 -7.33 2.56
CA MET A 52 -4.39 -6.98 3.98
C MET A 52 -3.04 -6.56 4.54
N LEU A 53 -3.03 -5.90 5.70
CA LEU A 53 -1.79 -5.52 6.38
C LEU A 53 -0.87 -6.71 6.67
N SER A 54 -1.42 -7.89 6.95
CA SER A 54 -0.65 -9.12 7.13
C SER A 54 0.14 -9.55 5.89
N ASP A 55 -0.20 -9.07 4.70
CA ASP A 55 0.53 -9.35 3.47
C ASP A 55 1.85 -8.55 3.37
N LEU A 56 2.05 -7.59 4.27
CA LEU A 56 3.32 -6.87 4.49
C LEU A 56 4.27 -7.63 5.43
N LYS A 57 4.16 -8.92 5.52
CA LYS A 57 4.73 -9.79 6.58
C LYS A 57 6.24 -9.68 6.76
N GLU A 58 7.00 -9.43 5.70
CA GLU A 58 8.44 -9.20 5.80
C GLU A 58 8.78 -7.74 6.16
N SER A 59 7.77 -6.88 6.20
CA SER A 59 7.87 -5.45 6.45
C SER A 59 7.02 -5.02 7.65
N GLY A 60 6.81 -5.93 8.63
CA GLY A 60 5.96 -5.69 9.80
C GLY A 60 6.31 -4.42 10.57
N ASP A 61 7.59 -4.08 10.65
CA ASP A 61 8.03 -2.84 11.30
C ASP A 61 7.67 -1.59 10.47
N LEU A 62 7.64 -1.70 9.14
CA LEU A 62 7.13 -0.61 8.29
C LEU A 62 5.66 -0.33 8.57
N GLU A 63 4.85 -1.36 8.72
CA GLU A 63 3.44 -1.23 9.10
C GLU A 63 3.29 -0.53 10.46
N GLN A 64 4.08 -0.92 11.47
CA GLN A 64 4.01 -0.32 12.80
C GLN A 64 4.42 1.15 12.82
N VAL A 65 5.44 1.52 12.06
CA VAL A 65 6.01 2.86 12.02
C VAL A 65 5.19 3.80 11.15
N ALA A 66 4.58 3.32 10.08
CA ALA A 66 3.82 4.13 9.14
C ALA A 66 2.57 4.76 9.78
N TYR A 67 2.30 6.02 9.47
CA TYR A 67 1.06 6.70 9.87
C TYR A 67 -0.14 6.17 9.09
N LYS A 68 0.06 5.90 7.81
CA LYS A 68 -0.97 5.39 6.90
C LYS A 68 -0.40 4.25 6.08
N CYS A 69 -1.21 3.23 5.86
CA CYS A 69 -0.91 2.16 4.92
C CYS A 69 -2.03 2.09 3.89
N ILE A 70 -1.67 2.30 2.64
CA ILE A 70 -2.58 2.22 1.50
C ILE A 70 -2.20 0.98 0.69
N LEU A 71 -3.15 0.06 0.55
CA LEU A 71 -3.01 -1.15 -0.25
C LEU A 71 -3.78 -0.96 -1.55
N ILE A 72 -3.22 -1.43 -2.66
CA ILE A 72 -3.83 -1.25 -3.99
C ILE A 72 -4.34 -2.59 -4.48
N TYR A 73 -5.60 -2.62 -4.92
CA TYR A 73 -6.24 -3.78 -5.51
C TYR A 73 -6.88 -3.46 -6.86
N ARG A 74 -6.69 -4.34 -7.83
CA ARG A 74 -7.34 -4.28 -9.13
C ARG A 74 -7.93 -5.64 -9.45
N ASP A 75 -9.25 -5.74 -9.48
CA ASP A 75 -9.95 -7.01 -9.70
C ASP A 75 -9.64 -7.62 -11.07
N GLU A 76 -9.51 -6.79 -12.09
CA GLU A 76 -9.20 -7.22 -13.46
C GLU A 76 -7.88 -8.01 -13.60
N VAL A 77 -6.94 -7.84 -12.65
CA VAL A 77 -5.67 -8.59 -12.66
C VAL A 77 -5.87 -10.07 -12.35
N TYR A 78 -6.89 -10.39 -11.57
CA TYR A 78 -7.18 -11.74 -11.08
C TYR A 78 -8.43 -12.36 -11.70
N ASN A 79 -9.31 -11.54 -12.27
CA ASN A 79 -10.60 -11.95 -12.82
C ASN A 79 -10.78 -11.37 -14.23
N GLU A 80 -10.66 -12.22 -15.25
CA GLU A 80 -10.85 -11.81 -16.65
C GLU A 80 -12.27 -11.33 -16.97
N ALA A 81 -13.25 -11.79 -16.19
CA ALA A 81 -14.66 -11.39 -16.32
C ALA A 81 -15.04 -10.29 -15.32
N SER A 82 -14.07 -9.52 -14.84
CA SER A 82 -14.31 -8.45 -13.86
C SER A 82 -15.25 -7.38 -14.43
N GLU A 83 -16.24 -7.01 -13.64
CA GLU A 83 -17.09 -5.83 -13.92
C GLU A 83 -16.38 -4.52 -13.59
N ASP A 84 -15.25 -4.59 -12.89
CA ASP A 84 -14.43 -3.47 -12.44
C ASP A 84 -13.19 -3.24 -13.33
N GLU A 85 -13.30 -3.46 -14.63
CA GLU A 85 -12.22 -3.18 -15.58
C GLU A 85 -11.83 -1.70 -15.53
N GLY A 86 -10.53 -1.44 -15.43
CA GLY A 86 -9.99 -0.08 -15.31
C GLY A 86 -10.27 0.61 -13.98
N ILE A 87 -10.68 -0.14 -12.96
CA ILE A 87 -10.91 0.35 -11.61
C ILE A 87 -9.82 -0.16 -10.67
N ALA A 88 -9.32 0.70 -9.84
CA ALA A 88 -8.47 0.33 -8.71
C ALA A 88 -9.14 0.72 -7.39
N GLU A 89 -8.99 -0.14 -6.40
CA GLU A 89 -9.37 0.15 -5.02
C GLU A 89 -8.12 0.58 -4.26
N LEU A 90 -8.16 1.77 -3.66
CA LEU A 90 -7.15 2.26 -2.73
C LEU A 90 -7.67 1.98 -1.32
N ILE A 91 -7.14 0.94 -0.72
CA ILE A 91 -7.58 0.44 0.60
C ILE A 91 -6.72 1.11 1.67
N LEU A 92 -7.27 2.09 2.36
CA LEU A 92 -6.61 2.70 3.52
C LEU A 92 -6.77 1.75 4.72
N ALA A 93 -5.85 0.82 4.86
CA ALA A 93 -5.90 -0.26 5.84
C ALA A 93 -5.42 0.17 7.23
N LYS A 94 -4.60 1.22 7.29
CA LYS A 94 -4.15 1.86 8.53
C LYS A 94 -4.21 3.37 8.39
N ASN A 95 -4.79 4.03 9.39
CA ASN A 95 -4.80 5.48 9.50
C ASN A 95 -4.72 5.87 10.97
N ARG A 96 -3.57 6.33 11.42
CA ARG A 96 -3.31 6.60 12.85
C ARG A 96 -4.20 7.68 13.46
N ARG A 97 -4.66 8.62 12.65
CA ARG A 97 -5.44 9.78 13.11
C ARG A 97 -6.85 9.87 12.55
N GLY A 98 -7.35 8.80 11.97
CA GLY A 98 -8.67 8.81 11.36
C GLY A 98 -9.18 7.39 11.07
N GLU A 99 -10.25 7.35 10.31
CA GLU A 99 -10.89 6.09 9.93
C GLU A 99 -10.16 5.42 8.77
N THR A 100 -10.31 4.12 8.67
CA THR A 100 -9.95 3.32 7.50
C THR A 100 -11.08 3.32 6.49
N GLY A 101 -10.80 2.91 5.27
CA GLY A 101 -11.83 2.85 4.24
C GLY A 101 -11.25 2.50 2.88
N VAL A 102 -12.08 2.56 1.86
CA VAL A 102 -11.72 2.24 0.49
C VAL A 102 -12.15 3.39 -0.43
N ALA A 103 -11.23 3.85 -1.26
CA ALA A 103 -11.53 4.77 -2.35
C ALA A 103 -11.38 4.03 -3.69
N ARG A 104 -12.38 4.16 -4.55
CA ARG A 104 -12.34 3.62 -5.91
C ARG A 104 -11.88 4.73 -6.86
N VAL A 105 -10.94 4.39 -7.73
CA VAL A 105 -10.34 5.31 -8.70
C VAL A 105 -10.24 4.65 -10.06
N ARG A 106 -10.16 5.46 -11.12
CA ARG A 106 -9.84 4.96 -12.45
C ARG A 106 -8.34 4.65 -12.53
N PHE A 107 -8.01 3.52 -13.14
CA PHE A 107 -6.63 3.16 -13.47
C PHE A 107 -6.47 2.95 -14.97
N TYR A 108 -5.54 3.67 -15.57
CA TYR A 108 -5.16 3.53 -16.96
C TYR A 108 -3.87 2.72 -17.04
N GLY A 109 -3.97 1.44 -17.37
CA GLY A 109 -2.83 0.52 -17.43
C GLY A 109 -1.79 0.88 -18.50
N GLU A 110 -2.24 1.49 -19.60
CA GLU A 110 -1.40 1.89 -20.72
C GLU A 110 -0.34 2.94 -20.32
N CYS A 111 -0.65 3.83 -19.38
CA CYS A 111 0.23 4.89 -18.90
C CYS A 111 0.48 4.85 -17.39
N THR A 112 0.02 3.80 -16.72
CA THR A 112 0.17 3.61 -15.25
C THR A 112 -0.29 4.84 -14.47
N GLN A 113 -1.49 5.33 -14.78
CA GLN A 113 -2.03 6.56 -14.20
C GLN A 113 -3.30 6.27 -13.40
N PHE A 114 -3.41 6.88 -12.22
CA PHE A 114 -4.63 6.92 -11.43
C PHE A 114 -5.35 8.25 -11.61
N GLN A 115 -6.66 8.21 -11.75
CA GLN A 115 -7.51 9.39 -11.82
C GLN A 115 -8.76 9.20 -10.98
N ASN A 116 -9.35 10.31 -10.53
CA ASN A 116 -10.64 10.25 -9.87
C ASN A 116 -11.70 9.70 -10.82
N LEU A 117 -12.64 8.93 -10.28
CA LEU A 117 -13.86 8.59 -11.02
C LEU A 117 -14.61 9.89 -11.32
N LYS A 118 -15.09 10.05 -12.54
CA LYS A 118 -16.01 11.15 -12.86
C LYS A 118 -17.24 10.96 -11.97
N GLN A 119 -17.57 11.97 -11.20
CA GLN A 119 -18.90 12.04 -10.60
C GLN A 119 -19.90 12.12 -11.76
N GLU A 120 -20.75 11.11 -11.90
CA GLU A 120 -21.94 11.27 -12.72
C GLU A 120 -22.75 12.39 -12.04
N SER A 121 -22.76 13.54 -12.68
CA SER A 121 -23.69 14.59 -12.28
C SER A 121 -25.10 14.05 -12.55
N TYR A 122 -25.77 13.62 -11.48
CA TYR A 122 -27.21 13.48 -11.52
C TYR A 122 -27.78 14.87 -11.77
N ASN A 123 -28.04 15.16 -13.02
CA ASN A 123 -28.95 16.26 -13.37
C ASN A 123 -30.34 15.83 -12.93
N GLU A 124 -30.80 16.36 -11.81
CA GLU A 124 -32.23 16.38 -11.52
C GLU A 124 -33.00 17.20 -12.57
#